data_b8a317efcd53eabeb5a49233e89a5702
#
_entry.id   b8a317efcd53eabeb5a49233e89a5702
#
_cell.length_a   1.000
_cell.length_b   1.000
_cell.length_c   1.000
_cell.angle_alpha   90.00
_cell.angle_beta   90.00
_cell.angle_gamma   90.00
#
_symmetry.space_group_name_H-M   'P 1'
#
loop_
_entity.id
_entity.type
_entity.pdbx_description
1 polymer ?
#
loop_
_entity_poly.entity_id
_entity_poly.type
_entity_poly.pdbx_seq_one_letter_code
_entity_poly.pdbx_strand_id
1 'polypeptide(L)'
;MSSALRTILECLGENPEREGLIKTPLRAAKALLAITSGYLDEPIKIVSDAMFDAGQGVDEMVIVRDISFHSMCEHHMLPFYGQVYVAYIPQGKVVGLSKIARIVDCFSKRLQIQERLTSQIADAIELCVGAKGVAVCVEACHMCMSMRGVGKLGAITTSFAYNGMFKNDRTLRMEFLVSIKQTNTTVKVKEEATTDSTNDRTTCCISLFTN
;
A
#
# COMPACT_ATOMS: atom_id res chain seq x y z
N MET A 1 -2.86 7.21 25.69
CA MET A 1 -2.44 6.04 24.89
C MET A 1 -1.43 5.17 25.62
N SER A 2 -0.29 5.70 26.08
CA SER A 2 0.74 4.88 26.79
C SER A 2 0.17 4.18 28.04
N SER A 3 -0.62 4.87 28.87
CA SER A 3 -1.29 4.27 30.03
C SER A 3 -2.23 3.11 29.64
N ALA A 4 -3.05 3.29 28.60
CA ALA A 4 -3.94 2.22 28.11
C ALA A 4 -3.14 0.99 27.61
N LEU A 5 -2.01 1.21 26.95
CA LEU A 5 -1.13 0.12 26.51
C LEU A 5 -0.46 -0.62 27.67
N ARG A 6 -0.15 0.07 28.79
CA ARG A 6 0.27 -0.58 30.03
C ARG A 6 -0.81 -1.49 30.58
N THR A 7 -2.05 -0.97 30.69
CA THR A 7 -3.20 -1.78 31.12
C THR A 7 -3.42 -3.00 30.23
N ILE A 8 -3.23 -2.88 28.91
CA ILE A 8 -3.32 -4.03 27.99
C ILE A 8 -2.27 -5.09 28.37
N LEU A 9 -1.02 -4.72 28.66
CA LEU A 9 0.00 -5.68 29.08
C LEU A 9 -0.40 -6.40 30.37
N GLU A 10 -0.92 -5.69 31.35
CA GLU A 10 -1.43 -6.26 32.61
C GLU A 10 -2.58 -7.24 32.35
N CYS A 11 -3.54 -6.89 31.50
CA CYS A 11 -4.67 -7.75 31.10
C CYS A 11 -4.25 -9.02 30.35
N LEU A 12 -3.12 -8.96 29.64
CA LEU A 12 -2.50 -10.14 28.97
C LEU A 12 -1.78 -11.06 29.96
N GLY A 13 -1.68 -10.69 31.23
CA GLY A 13 -0.95 -11.45 32.26
C GLY A 13 0.55 -11.19 32.28
N GLU A 14 1.03 -10.13 31.60
CA GLU A 14 2.43 -9.74 31.57
C GLU A 14 2.81 -8.85 32.75
N ASN A 15 4.09 -8.90 33.16
CA ASN A 15 4.64 -7.94 34.11
C ASN A 15 5.21 -6.73 33.36
N PRO A 16 4.53 -5.55 33.39
CA PRO A 16 4.99 -4.38 32.67
C PRO A 16 6.30 -3.78 33.22
N GLU A 17 6.73 -4.20 34.43
CA GLU A 17 7.99 -3.73 35.04
C GLU A 17 9.21 -4.56 34.62
N ARG A 18 9.02 -5.69 33.92
CA ARG A 18 10.18 -6.45 33.42
C ARG A 18 10.95 -5.63 32.37
N GLU A 19 12.26 -5.74 32.35
CA GLU A 19 13.20 -4.93 31.58
C GLU A 19 12.75 -4.73 30.09
N GLY A 20 12.33 -5.79 29.43
CA GLY A 20 11.88 -5.73 28.02
C GLY A 20 10.61 -4.92 27.81
N LEU A 21 9.74 -4.77 28.85
CA LEU A 21 8.41 -4.14 28.73
C LEU A 21 8.34 -2.73 29.33
N ILE A 22 9.25 -2.31 30.18
CA ILE A 22 9.24 -0.97 30.83
C ILE A 22 8.99 0.17 29.82
N LYS A 23 9.62 0.12 28.65
CA LYS A 23 9.48 1.14 27.60
C LYS A 23 8.45 0.80 26.53
N THR A 24 7.84 -0.39 26.57
CA THR A 24 6.90 -0.86 25.53
C THR A 24 5.66 -0.01 25.42
N PRO A 25 4.99 0.44 26.50
CA PRO A 25 3.81 1.30 26.37
C PRO A 25 4.07 2.59 25.57
N LEU A 26 5.22 3.24 25.81
CA LEU A 26 5.59 4.45 25.08
C LEU A 26 5.98 4.16 23.63
N ARG A 27 6.77 3.07 23.40
CA ARG A 27 7.17 2.68 22.04
C ARG A 27 5.97 2.29 21.19
N ALA A 28 5.05 1.49 21.74
CA ALA A 28 3.84 1.08 21.04
C ALA A 28 2.89 2.25 20.78
N ALA A 29 2.76 3.20 21.71
CA ALA A 29 2.00 4.41 21.48
C ALA A 29 2.56 5.24 20.30
N LYS A 30 3.88 5.43 20.24
CA LYS A 30 4.54 6.12 19.11
C LYS A 30 4.36 5.37 17.79
N ALA A 31 4.47 4.05 17.81
CA ALA A 31 4.27 3.22 16.62
C ALA A 31 2.83 3.34 16.10
N LEU A 32 1.82 3.25 16.98
CA LEU A 32 0.42 3.44 16.59
C LEU A 32 0.16 4.82 15.97
N LEU A 33 0.72 5.88 16.54
CA LEU A 33 0.60 7.22 15.95
C LEU A 33 1.25 7.30 14.57
N ALA A 34 2.42 6.68 14.39
CA ALA A 34 3.11 6.68 13.10
C ALA A 34 2.34 5.92 12.01
N ILE A 35 1.84 4.71 12.33
CA ILE A 35 1.09 3.89 11.35
C ILE A 35 -0.35 4.39 11.11
N THR A 36 -0.83 5.37 11.89
CA THR A 36 -2.12 6.04 11.70
C THR A 36 -1.98 7.52 11.36
N SER A 37 -0.79 7.94 10.93
CA SER A 37 -0.50 9.37 10.62
C SER A 37 -1.31 9.91 9.43
N GLY A 38 -1.79 9.05 8.54
CA GLY A 38 -2.59 9.44 7.39
C GLY A 38 -3.92 10.11 7.72
N TYR A 39 -4.39 10.05 8.97
CA TYR A 39 -5.53 10.87 9.41
C TYR A 39 -5.24 12.37 9.42
N LEU A 40 -3.97 12.77 9.43
CA LEU A 40 -3.52 14.16 9.41
C LEU A 40 -3.28 14.68 7.99
N ASP A 41 -3.28 13.79 7.00
CA ASP A 41 -2.96 14.12 5.61
C ASP A 41 -4.23 14.42 4.81
N GLU A 42 -4.13 15.41 3.91
CA GLU A 42 -5.17 15.79 2.96
C GLU A 42 -4.67 15.53 1.53
N PRO A 43 -5.34 14.67 0.72
CA PRO A 43 -4.88 14.32 -0.63
C PRO A 43 -4.66 15.53 -1.54
N ILE A 44 -5.53 16.53 -1.46
CA ILE A 44 -5.43 17.75 -2.29
C ILE A 44 -4.13 18.53 -1.99
N LYS A 45 -3.71 18.57 -0.73
CA LYS A 45 -2.45 19.23 -0.33
C LYS A 45 -1.23 18.41 -0.76
N ILE A 46 -1.35 17.10 -0.84
CA ILE A 46 -0.27 16.22 -1.31
C ILE A 46 0.07 16.52 -2.76
N VAL A 47 -0.92 16.79 -3.60
CA VAL A 47 -0.76 16.98 -5.06
C VAL A 47 -0.43 18.43 -5.41
N SER A 48 -0.80 19.40 -4.58
CA SER A 48 -0.98 20.84 -4.83
C SER A 48 -0.01 21.51 -5.82
N ASP A 49 1.29 21.19 -5.78
CA ASP A 49 2.35 21.85 -6.57
C ASP A 49 3.01 20.94 -7.63
N ALA A 50 2.50 19.72 -7.80
CA ALA A 50 3.10 18.71 -8.67
C ALA A 50 2.18 18.26 -9.81
N MET A 51 1.40 19.18 -10.31
CA MET A 51 0.63 19.03 -11.55
C MET A 51 1.34 19.72 -12.69
N PHE A 52 1.61 19.00 -13.76
CA PHE A 52 2.36 19.48 -14.91
C PHE A 52 1.49 19.40 -16.16
N ASP A 53 1.68 20.35 -17.08
CA ASP A 53 1.08 20.25 -18.40
C ASP A 53 1.65 19.02 -19.12
N ALA A 54 0.77 18.16 -19.60
CA ALA A 54 1.16 16.94 -20.29
C ALA A 54 1.63 17.19 -21.73
N GLY A 55 1.33 18.39 -22.30
CA GLY A 55 1.51 18.67 -23.71
C GLY A 55 0.39 18.08 -24.57
N GLN A 56 0.45 18.38 -25.89
CA GLN A 56 -0.55 17.87 -26.83
C GLN A 56 -0.34 16.37 -27.10
N GLY A 57 -1.45 15.62 -27.12
CA GLY A 57 -1.45 14.20 -27.48
C GLY A 57 -1.04 13.24 -26.35
N VAL A 58 -0.88 13.72 -25.11
CA VAL A 58 -0.63 12.85 -23.95
C VAL A 58 -1.96 12.57 -23.24
N ASP A 59 -2.69 11.57 -23.74
CA ASP A 59 -4.00 11.14 -23.24
C ASP A 59 -4.11 9.61 -23.11
N GLU A 60 -2.99 8.91 -23.25
CA GLU A 60 -2.89 7.48 -23.01
C GLU A 60 -2.83 7.13 -21.52
N MET A 61 -3.14 5.88 -21.20
CA MET A 61 -3.14 5.37 -19.83
C MET A 61 -1.74 5.41 -19.21
N VAL A 62 -1.62 6.08 -18.07
CA VAL A 62 -0.41 6.06 -17.23
C VAL A 62 -0.61 5.06 -16.10
N ILE A 63 0.32 4.11 -15.92
CA ILE A 63 0.26 3.08 -14.88
C ILE A 63 1.43 3.21 -13.92
N VAL A 64 1.15 3.32 -12.63
CA VAL A 64 2.13 3.23 -11.54
C VAL A 64 1.89 1.93 -10.79
N ARG A 65 2.90 1.04 -10.78
CA ARG A 65 2.78 -0.32 -10.27
C ARG A 65 3.63 -0.54 -9.04
N ASP A 66 3.32 -1.63 -8.33
CA ASP A 66 4.14 -2.17 -7.24
C ASP A 66 4.37 -1.15 -6.12
N ILE A 67 3.35 -0.32 -5.84
CA ILE A 67 3.38 0.61 -4.71
C ILE A 67 3.14 -0.18 -3.45
N SER A 68 4.20 -0.46 -2.69
CA SER A 68 4.09 -1.18 -1.43
C SER A 68 3.34 -0.35 -0.39
N PHE A 69 2.49 -0.99 0.38
CA PHE A 69 1.76 -0.35 1.47
C PHE A 69 1.64 -1.25 2.69
N HIS A 70 1.44 -0.63 3.85
CA HIS A 70 1.03 -1.27 5.10
C HIS A 70 -0.15 -0.51 5.67
N SER A 71 -1.12 -1.24 6.19
CA SER A 71 -2.32 -0.67 6.80
C SER A 71 -2.73 -1.48 8.02
N MET A 72 -3.72 -0.99 8.75
CA MET A 72 -4.25 -1.61 9.95
C MET A 72 -5.70 -1.99 9.73
N CYS A 73 -6.02 -3.28 9.85
CA CYS A 73 -7.40 -3.75 9.77
C CYS A 73 -8.23 -3.13 10.91
N GLU A 74 -9.32 -2.43 10.61
CA GLU A 74 -10.14 -1.75 11.62
C GLU A 74 -10.89 -2.72 12.55
N HIS A 75 -11.15 -3.96 12.09
CA HIS A 75 -11.89 -4.95 12.89
C HIS A 75 -11.03 -5.57 14.01
N HIS A 76 -9.72 -5.70 13.79
CA HIS A 76 -8.85 -6.43 14.71
C HIS A 76 -7.62 -5.65 15.15
N MET A 77 -7.36 -4.48 14.57
CA MET A 77 -6.12 -3.73 14.74
C MET A 77 -4.86 -4.57 14.46
N LEU A 78 -4.97 -5.50 13.50
CA LEU A 78 -3.85 -6.29 12.99
C LEU A 78 -3.45 -5.78 11.61
N PRO A 79 -2.16 -5.86 11.23
CA PRO A 79 -1.70 -5.37 9.94
C PRO A 79 -2.31 -6.12 8.76
N PHE A 80 -2.50 -5.42 7.65
CA PHE A 80 -2.52 -5.99 6.32
C PHE A 80 -1.61 -5.17 5.41
N TYR A 81 -0.99 -5.81 4.46
CA TYR A 81 0.05 -5.20 3.63
C TYR A 81 0.10 -5.87 2.26
N GLY A 82 0.67 -5.17 1.30
CA GLY A 82 0.75 -5.68 -0.05
C GLY A 82 1.15 -4.62 -1.06
N GLN A 83 0.53 -4.68 -2.25
CA GLN A 83 0.84 -3.83 -3.38
C GLN A 83 -0.41 -3.11 -3.88
N VAL A 84 -0.23 -1.87 -4.30
CA VAL A 84 -1.24 -1.07 -4.98
C VAL A 84 -0.77 -0.79 -6.40
N TYR A 85 -1.68 -0.96 -7.34
CA TYR A 85 -1.51 -0.66 -8.75
C TYR A 85 -2.51 0.43 -9.12
N VAL A 86 -2.02 1.50 -9.69
CA VAL A 86 -2.83 2.67 -10.06
C VAL A 86 -2.68 2.92 -11.54
N ALA A 87 -3.80 3.06 -12.25
CA ALA A 87 -3.82 3.60 -13.59
C ALA A 87 -4.69 4.85 -13.64
N TYR A 88 -4.30 5.84 -14.43
CA TYR A 88 -5.14 6.99 -14.72
C TYR A 88 -4.98 7.43 -16.18
N ILE A 89 -6.03 8.03 -16.75
CA ILE A 89 -6.02 8.62 -18.09
C ILE A 89 -5.95 10.14 -17.91
N PRO A 90 -4.85 10.79 -18.33
CA PRO A 90 -4.68 12.24 -18.18
C PRO A 90 -5.76 13.05 -18.91
N GLN A 91 -6.05 14.24 -18.40
CA GLN A 91 -6.86 15.27 -19.07
C GLN A 91 -6.04 16.55 -19.19
N GLY A 92 -5.05 16.54 -20.10
CA GLY A 92 -4.16 17.68 -20.35
C GLY A 92 -3.13 17.94 -19.24
N LYS A 93 -3.22 17.26 -18.10
CA LYS A 93 -2.24 17.36 -17.00
C LYS A 93 -1.83 15.99 -16.49
N VAL A 94 -0.58 15.89 -16.08
CA VAL A 94 -0.02 14.72 -15.40
C VAL A 94 0.44 15.08 -13.98
N VAL A 95 0.43 14.10 -13.10
CA VAL A 95 0.84 14.28 -11.70
C VAL A 95 2.24 13.69 -11.47
N GLY A 96 3.02 14.31 -10.62
CA GLY A 96 4.31 13.76 -10.20
C GLY A 96 4.16 12.37 -9.59
N LEU A 97 4.90 11.37 -10.08
CA LEU A 97 4.73 9.95 -9.73
C LEU A 97 4.77 9.70 -8.21
N SER A 98 5.65 10.41 -7.50
CA SER A 98 5.74 10.32 -6.04
C SER A 98 4.47 10.76 -5.30
N LYS A 99 3.61 11.57 -5.93
CA LYS A 99 2.35 12.02 -5.32
C LYS A 99 1.31 10.90 -5.31
N ILE A 100 1.32 10.02 -6.33
CA ILE A 100 0.49 8.81 -6.35
C ILE A 100 0.82 7.93 -5.14
N ALA A 101 2.10 7.64 -4.89
CA ALA A 101 2.52 6.85 -3.74
C ALA A 101 2.15 7.52 -2.40
N ARG A 102 2.25 8.84 -2.30
CA ARG A 102 1.84 9.57 -1.10
C ARG A 102 0.33 9.59 -0.87
N ILE A 103 -0.49 9.55 -1.92
CA ILE A 103 -1.94 9.37 -1.79
C ILE A 103 -2.23 7.97 -1.25
N VAL A 104 -1.54 6.94 -1.73
CA VAL A 104 -1.65 5.58 -1.18
C VAL A 104 -1.30 5.59 0.32
N ASP A 105 -0.19 6.22 0.71
CA ASP A 105 0.21 6.35 2.12
C ASP A 105 -0.81 7.10 2.97
N CYS A 106 -1.39 8.19 2.46
CA CYS A 106 -2.41 8.98 3.14
C CYS A 106 -3.62 8.14 3.58
N PHE A 107 -4.05 7.19 2.74
CA PHE A 107 -5.19 6.33 3.06
C PHE A 107 -4.80 5.02 3.74
N SER A 108 -3.64 4.46 3.43
CA SER A 108 -3.20 3.20 4.05
C SER A 108 -2.79 3.39 5.51
N LYS A 109 -2.22 4.54 5.88
CA LYS A 109 -1.86 4.87 7.27
C LYS A 109 -3.07 5.29 8.10
N ARG A 110 -4.12 4.44 8.10
CA ARG A 110 -5.38 4.62 8.86
C ARG A 110 -5.88 3.26 9.32
N LEU A 111 -6.93 3.24 10.15
CA LEU A 111 -7.71 2.02 10.36
C LEU A 111 -8.61 1.81 9.13
N GLN A 112 -8.45 0.67 8.44
CA GLN A 112 -9.04 0.45 7.12
C GLN A 112 -9.69 -0.93 6.96
N ILE A 113 -10.59 -1.00 5.98
CA ILE A 113 -10.90 -2.22 5.23
C ILE A 113 -10.36 -2.05 3.80
N GLN A 114 -9.94 -3.13 3.19
CA GLN A 114 -9.24 -3.08 1.90
C GLN A 114 -10.09 -2.47 0.79
N GLU A 115 -11.37 -2.80 0.74
CA GLU A 115 -12.32 -2.30 -0.26
C GLU A 115 -12.48 -0.77 -0.19
N ARG A 116 -12.60 -0.24 1.04
CA ARG A 116 -12.68 1.21 1.25
C ARG A 116 -11.36 1.90 0.91
N LEU A 117 -10.22 1.33 1.31
CA LEU A 117 -8.90 1.82 0.93
C LEU A 117 -8.77 1.96 -0.59
N THR A 118 -9.19 0.92 -1.33
CA THR A 118 -9.12 0.87 -2.79
C THR A 118 -9.97 1.99 -3.42
N SER A 119 -11.22 2.16 -2.97
CA SER A 119 -12.11 3.22 -3.46
C SER A 119 -11.60 4.62 -3.12
N GLN A 120 -11.15 4.84 -1.88
CA GLN A 120 -10.64 6.15 -1.45
C GLN A 120 -9.41 6.60 -2.24
N ILE A 121 -8.51 5.67 -2.59
CA ILE A 121 -7.36 5.97 -3.45
C ILE A 121 -7.85 6.39 -4.84
N ALA A 122 -8.79 5.65 -5.45
CA ALA A 122 -9.32 5.97 -6.77
C ALA A 122 -10.01 7.34 -6.81
N ASP A 123 -10.88 7.60 -5.83
CA ASP A 123 -11.64 8.85 -5.72
C ASP A 123 -10.70 10.06 -5.53
N ALA A 124 -9.67 9.90 -4.69
CA ALA A 124 -8.71 10.96 -4.43
C ALA A 124 -7.84 11.28 -5.66
N ILE A 125 -7.41 10.26 -6.41
CA ILE A 125 -6.64 10.46 -7.64
C ILE A 125 -7.51 11.13 -8.69
N GLU A 126 -8.76 10.69 -8.90
CA GLU A 126 -9.69 11.32 -9.83
C GLU A 126 -9.90 12.79 -9.50
N LEU A 127 -10.18 13.10 -8.22
CA LEU A 127 -10.42 14.45 -7.75
C LEU A 127 -9.18 15.35 -7.87
N CYS A 128 -8.02 14.86 -7.42
CA CYS A 128 -6.81 15.68 -7.32
C CYS A 128 -6.10 15.88 -8.66
N VAL A 129 -6.19 14.90 -9.56
CA VAL A 129 -5.54 14.94 -10.88
C VAL A 129 -6.48 15.49 -11.95
N GLY A 130 -7.80 15.36 -11.76
CA GLY A 130 -8.80 15.68 -12.78
C GLY A 130 -8.71 14.71 -13.97
N ALA A 131 -8.45 13.43 -13.69
CA ALA A 131 -8.27 12.40 -14.71
C ALA A 131 -9.59 12.05 -15.40
N LYS A 132 -9.54 11.69 -16.69
CA LYS A 132 -10.71 11.16 -17.45
C LYS A 132 -11.21 9.84 -16.89
N GLY A 133 -10.35 9.09 -16.22
CA GLY A 133 -10.67 7.84 -15.57
C GLY A 133 -9.52 7.35 -14.71
N VAL A 134 -9.84 6.57 -13.68
CA VAL A 134 -8.89 5.98 -12.74
C VAL A 134 -9.25 4.51 -12.51
N ALA A 135 -8.25 3.66 -12.46
CA ALA A 135 -8.36 2.27 -12.02
C ALA A 135 -7.35 2.01 -10.90
N VAL A 136 -7.81 1.37 -9.84
CA VAL A 136 -6.95 0.96 -8.71
C VAL A 136 -7.17 -0.52 -8.45
N CYS A 137 -6.09 -1.26 -8.30
CA CYS A 137 -6.07 -2.63 -7.80
C CYS A 137 -5.23 -2.67 -6.53
N VAL A 138 -5.73 -3.35 -5.50
CA VAL A 138 -4.99 -3.60 -4.26
C VAL A 138 -4.92 -5.09 -4.03
N GLU A 139 -3.72 -5.63 -3.86
CA GLU A 139 -3.47 -7.01 -3.46
C GLU A 139 -2.80 -7.02 -2.09
N ALA A 140 -3.39 -7.74 -1.14
CA ALA A 140 -2.90 -7.72 0.24
C ALA A 140 -3.03 -9.05 0.97
N CYS A 141 -2.07 -9.30 1.85
CA CYS A 141 -2.11 -10.34 2.87
C CYS A 141 -2.63 -9.74 4.18
N HIS A 142 -3.60 -10.40 4.80
CA HIS A 142 -4.23 -9.95 6.04
C HIS A 142 -3.76 -10.81 7.23
N MET A 143 -3.06 -10.18 8.20
CA MET A 143 -2.60 -10.89 9.40
C MET A 143 -3.76 -11.41 10.26
N CYS A 144 -4.91 -10.77 10.22
CA CYS A 144 -6.11 -11.27 10.91
C CYS A 144 -6.64 -12.61 10.35
N MET A 145 -6.27 -12.98 9.12
CA MET A 145 -6.58 -14.27 8.50
C MET A 145 -5.46 -15.30 8.67
N SER A 146 -4.19 -14.85 8.70
CA SER A 146 -3.05 -15.74 8.67
C SER A 146 -2.53 -16.15 10.06
N MET A 147 -2.46 -15.21 11.02
CA MET A 147 -1.84 -15.48 12.32
C MET A 147 -2.80 -15.99 13.40
N ARG A 148 -4.10 -15.92 13.18
CA ARG A 148 -5.17 -16.34 14.10
C ARG A 148 -6.48 -16.64 13.35
N GLY A 149 -7.48 -17.17 14.06
CA GLY A 149 -8.80 -17.47 13.50
C GLY A 149 -8.70 -18.61 12.48
N VAL A 150 -8.95 -18.30 11.20
CA VAL A 150 -8.96 -19.34 10.13
C VAL A 150 -7.58 -19.86 9.75
N GLY A 151 -6.49 -19.19 10.14
CA GLY A 151 -5.11 -19.66 9.98
C GLY A 151 -4.69 -19.93 8.54
N LYS A 152 -5.11 -19.10 7.57
CA LYS A 152 -4.83 -19.26 6.13
C LYS A 152 -3.59 -18.48 5.73
N LEU A 153 -2.44 -19.12 5.83
CA LEU A 153 -1.16 -18.60 5.33
C LEU A 153 -1.21 -18.50 3.79
N GLY A 154 -0.70 -17.40 3.23
CA GLY A 154 -0.63 -17.20 1.79
C GLY A 154 -1.94 -16.79 1.10
N ALA A 155 -3.04 -16.63 1.85
CA ALA A 155 -4.26 -16.06 1.27
C ALA A 155 -4.05 -14.58 0.92
N ILE A 156 -4.30 -14.24 -0.35
CA ILE A 156 -4.23 -12.87 -0.88
C ILE A 156 -5.64 -12.41 -1.22
N THR A 157 -6.00 -11.21 -0.76
CA THR A 157 -7.25 -10.55 -1.15
C THR A 157 -6.93 -9.54 -2.23
N THR A 158 -7.69 -9.57 -3.32
CA THR A 158 -7.59 -8.58 -4.40
C THR A 158 -8.87 -7.77 -4.46
N SER A 159 -8.76 -6.45 -4.48
CA SER A 159 -9.89 -5.51 -4.61
C SER A 159 -9.64 -4.50 -5.73
N PHE A 160 -10.72 -4.05 -6.37
CA PHE A 160 -10.67 -3.14 -7.49
C PHE A 160 -11.58 -1.95 -7.27
N ALA A 161 -11.16 -0.78 -7.76
CA ALA A 161 -12.00 0.40 -7.91
C ALA A 161 -11.78 1.01 -9.31
N TYR A 162 -12.88 1.44 -9.94
CA TYR A 162 -12.89 2.01 -11.27
C TYR A 162 -13.70 3.30 -11.30
N ASN A 163 -13.11 4.39 -11.76
CA ASN A 163 -13.75 5.69 -11.89
C ASN A 163 -13.68 6.20 -13.34
N GLY A 164 -14.57 7.14 -13.68
CA GLY A 164 -14.61 7.76 -15.01
C GLY A 164 -14.71 6.72 -16.14
N MET A 165 -13.86 6.83 -17.15
CA MET A 165 -13.86 5.95 -18.33
C MET A 165 -13.75 4.47 -17.99
N PHE A 166 -13.01 4.09 -16.96
CA PHE A 166 -12.86 2.69 -16.55
C PHE A 166 -14.18 2.06 -16.05
N LYS A 167 -15.15 2.85 -15.57
CA LYS A 167 -16.47 2.31 -15.16
C LYS A 167 -17.23 1.71 -16.34
N ASN A 168 -17.14 2.34 -17.50
CA ASN A 168 -17.99 2.01 -18.66
C ASN A 168 -17.24 1.22 -19.75
N ASP A 169 -15.91 1.27 -19.76
CA ASP A 169 -15.09 0.62 -20.78
C ASP A 169 -14.43 -0.66 -20.23
N ARG A 170 -14.94 -1.81 -20.70
CA ARG A 170 -14.38 -3.13 -20.34
C ARG A 170 -13.00 -3.34 -20.95
N THR A 171 -12.71 -2.78 -22.11
CA THR A 171 -11.43 -2.94 -22.80
C THR A 171 -10.32 -2.28 -22.02
N LEU A 172 -10.53 -1.03 -21.57
CA LEU A 172 -9.60 -0.34 -20.69
C LEU A 172 -9.32 -1.11 -19.39
N ARG A 173 -10.35 -1.71 -18.78
CA ARG A 173 -10.15 -2.55 -17.59
C ARG A 173 -9.29 -3.78 -17.89
N MET A 174 -9.51 -4.42 -19.03
CA MET A 174 -8.72 -5.60 -19.44
C MET A 174 -7.27 -5.22 -19.72
N GLU A 175 -7.04 -4.11 -20.39
CA GLU A 175 -5.71 -3.57 -20.66
C GLU A 175 -4.94 -3.28 -19.36
N PHE A 176 -5.58 -2.61 -18.40
CA PHE A 176 -5.03 -2.41 -17.06
C PHE A 176 -4.66 -3.74 -16.37
N LEU A 177 -5.59 -4.71 -16.35
CA LEU A 177 -5.38 -6.01 -15.72
C LEU A 177 -4.23 -6.81 -16.36
N VAL A 178 -4.10 -6.77 -17.69
CA VAL A 178 -2.98 -7.41 -18.39
C VAL A 178 -1.67 -6.73 -18.03
N SER A 179 -1.64 -5.40 -17.99
CA SER A 179 -0.44 -4.62 -17.71
C SER A 179 0.10 -4.84 -16.29
N ILE A 180 -0.77 -5.03 -15.29
CA ILE A 180 -0.33 -5.29 -13.91
C ILE A 180 0.14 -6.74 -13.68
N LYS A 181 -0.33 -7.71 -14.49
CA LYS A 181 0.06 -9.12 -14.37
C LYS A 181 1.42 -9.45 -15.00
N GLN A 182 1.90 -8.66 -15.95
CA GLN A 182 3.14 -8.93 -16.69
C GLN A 182 4.43 -8.75 -15.87
N THR A 183 4.37 -8.31 -14.62
CA THR A 183 5.53 -7.89 -13.82
C THR A 183 6.31 -9.04 -13.19
N ASN A 184 5.74 -10.22 -13.05
CA ASN A 184 6.43 -11.33 -12.36
C ASN A 184 7.57 -11.98 -13.17
N THR A 185 7.76 -11.60 -14.44
CA THR A 185 8.75 -12.25 -15.32
C THR A 185 10.02 -11.41 -15.57
N THR A 186 9.96 -10.09 -15.44
CA THR A 186 11.05 -9.21 -15.90
C THR A 186 12.05 -8.81 -14.80
N VAL A 187 11.67 -8.89 -13.54
CA VAL A 187 12.56 -8.54 -12.40
C VAL A 187 13.50 -9.69 -12.03
N LYS A 188 13.13 -10.94 -12.28
CA LYS A 188 13.97 -12.12 -11.99
C LYS A 188 15.21 -12.26 -12.89
N VAL A 189 15.28 -11.58 -14.02
CA VAL A 189 16.39 -11.71 -15.00
C VAL A 189 17.58 -10.80 -14.67
N LYS A 190 17.46 -9.83 -13.76
CA LYS A 190 18.55 -8.89 -13.43
C LYS A 190 19.37 -9.26 -12.19
N GLU A 191 18.91 -10.20 -11.35
CA GLU A 191 19.67 -10.63 -10.16
C GLU A 191 20.67 -11.77 -10.43
N GLU A 192 20.59 -12.47 -11.57
CA GLU A 192 21.49 -13.58 -11.90
C GLU A 192 22.76 -13.17 -12.66
N ALA A 193 22.97 -11.90 -13.00
CA ALA A 193 24.08 -11.45 -13.83
C ALA A 193 25.25 -10.80 -13.08
N THR A 194 25.29 -10.84 -11.75
CA THR A 194 26.41 -10.30 -10.96
C THR A 194 26.81 -11.22 -9.81
N THR A 195 27.28 -12.44 -10.15
CA THR A 195 28.11 -13.20 -9.23
C THR A 195 29.31 -13.73 -9.99
N ASP A 196 30.34 -12.90 -10.10
CA ASP A 196 31.69 -13.44 -10.07
C ASP A 196 32.63 -12.51 -9.30
N SER A 197 33.39 -13.14 -8.38
CA SER A 197 34.54 -12.64 -7.61
C SER A 197 34.31 -11.53 -6.57
N THR A 198 34.20 -11.85 -5.32
CA THR A 198 35.14 -11.74 -4.21
C THR A 198 34.43 -11.89 -2.89
N ASN A 199 34.96 -12.82 -2.14
CA ASN A 199 34.77 -13.11 -0.73
C ASN A 199 34.56 -11.86 0.14
N ASP A 200 33.38 -11.68 0.80
CA ASP A 200 33.36 -11.45 2.23
C ASP A 200 31.95 -11.67 2.83
N ARG A 201 31.97 -12.14 4.07
CA ARG A 201 30.82 -12.61 4.82
C ARG A 201 29.93 -11.46 5.26
N THR A 202 28.67 -11.48 4.90
CA THR A 202 27.57 -11.10 5.80
C THR A 202 26.29 -11.80 5.33
N THR A 203 26.05 -12.96 5.93
CA THR A 203 24.80 -13.70 5.84
C THR A 203 23.77 -12.96 6.69
N CYS A 204 22.63 -12.56 6.11
CA CYS A 204 21.36 -12.68 6.84
C CYS A 204 20.14 -12.54 5.91
N CYS A 205 19.40 -13.63 5.85
CA CYS A 205 17.93 -13.72 5.76
C CYS A 205 17.19 -12.95 4.67
N ILE A 206 17.21 -13.46 3.43
CA ILE A 206 16.02 -13.45 2.56
C ILE A 206 16.06 -14.73 1.72
N SER A 207 15.63 -15.85 2.30
CA SER A 207 15.29 -17.06 1.56
C SER A 207 14.14 -17.77 2.26
N LEU A 208 12.92 -17.32 2.01
CA LEU A 208 11.71 -18.07 2.33
C LEU A 208 10.56 -17.50 1.45
N PHE A 209 10.59 -17.83 0.16
CA PHE A 209 9.39 -17.87 -0.70
C PHE A 209 9.80 -18.35 -2.09
N THR A 210 10.22 -19.60 -2.18
CA THR A 210 10.17 -20.39 -3.40
C THR A 210 9.72 -21.79 -3.02
N ASN A 211 8.46 -22.05 -3.25
CA ASN A 211 7.83 -23.25 -3.83
C ASN A 211 6.33 -23.03 -3.82
#